data_c8f11e3ee217dddf42ad88484d1fd789
#
_entry.id   c8f11e3ee217dddf42ad88484d1fd789
#
_cell.length_a   1.000
_cell.length_b   1.000
_cell.length_c   1.000
_cell.angle_alpha   90.00
_cell.angle_beta   90.00
_cell.angle_gamma   90.00
#
_symmetry.space_group_name_H-M   'P 1'
#
loop_
_entity.id
_entity.type
_entity.pdbx_description
1 polymer ?
#
loop_
_entity_poly.entity_id
_entity_poly.type
_entity_poly.pdbx_seq_one_letter_code
_entity_poly.pdbx_strand_id
1 'polypeptide(L)'
;YFDIVFSDIEMPDTDGMKLAEQIRSCLPDAIIIFVTAYLKYAVDAYELDIFRYIPKSSMDEKLPKALDDALKRMQHQSHKSYLIQTATKIEKILLKQIIYIQKDGKNAMIICTDGGVKKVRKSLSDVYKELHSEDFVFVERGSIVNLAQIKGIRKDEILLSNGVCLHASHTRMEEVKNRMAVYWSEHV
;
A
#
# COMPACT_ATOMS: atom_id res chain seq x y z
N TYR A 1 2.71 11.81 -13.05
CA TYR A 1 2.36 10.56 -12.33
C TYR A 1 1.98 9.53 -13.38
N PHE A 2 2.62 8.37 -13.35
CA PHE A 2 2.30 7.24 -14.24
C PHE A 2 1.97 6.04 -13.36
N ASP A 3 0.87 5.35 -13.65
CA ASP A 3 0.46 4.16 -12.89
C ASP A 3 1.00 2.87 -13.51
N ILE A 4 1.15 2.84 -14.85
CA ILE A 4 1.71 1.72 -15.60
C ILE A 4 2.82 2.24 -16.51
N VAL A 5 3.95 1.58 -16.52
CA VAL A 5 5.09 1.88 -17.39
C VAL A 5 5.42 0.66 -18.23
N PHE A 6 5.46 0.85 -19.54
CA PHE A 6 6.01 -0.11 -20.48
C PHE A 6 7.42 0.34 -20.90
N SER A 7 8.39 -0.53 -20.79
CA SER A 7 9.77 -0.22 -21.17
C SER A 7 10.39 -1.39 -21.94
N ASP A 8 11.27 -1.05 -22.88
CA ASP A 8 12.24 -2.03 -23.39
C ASP A 8 13.46 -2.03 -22.45
N ILE A 9 14.22 -3.09 -22.44
CA ILE A 9 15.47 -3.19 -21.68
C ILE A 9 16.63 -2.56 -22.45
N GLU A 10 16.80 -2.94 -23.70
CA GLU A 10 17.86 -2.36 -24.55
C GLU A 10 17.29 -1.22 -25.39
N MET A 11 17.62 0.01 -25.03
CA MET A 11 17.30 1.23 -25.74
C MET A 11 18.60 1.98 -26.13
N PRO A 12 18.62 2.73 -27.26
CA PRO A 12 19.85 3.35 -27.76
C PRO A 12 20.59 4.23 -26.74
N ASP A 13 19.84 4.97 -25.92
CA ASP A 13 20.40 5.98 -25.02
C ASP A 13 20.23 5.66 -23.54
N THR A 14 19.53 4.57 -23.20
CA THR A 14 19.16 4.28 -21.80
C THR A 14 19.00 2.77 -21.60
N ASP A 15 19.59 2.27 -20.52
CA ASP A 15 19.36 0.91 -20.05
C ASP A 15 18.01 0.86 -19.28
N GLY A 16 17.08 0.04 -19.78
CA GLY A 16 15.75 -0.12 -19.19
C GLY A 16 15.76 -0.64 -17.77
N MET A 17 16.76 -1.44 -17.37
CA MET A 17 16.91 -1.90 -15.99
C MET A 17 17.23 -0.71 -15.05
N LYS A 18 18.18 0.14 -15.42
CA LYS A 18 18.50 1.37 -14.66
C LYS A 18 17.32 2.33 -14.61
N LEU A 19 16.57 2.44 -15.70
CA LEU A 19 15.34 3.24 -15.72
C LEU A 19 14.30 2.67 -14.75
N ALA A 20 14.12 1.36 -14.68
CA ALA A 20 13.21 0.73 -13.75
C ALA A 20 13.60 0.97 -12.28
N GLU A 21 14.90 0.94 -11.94
CA GLU A 21 15.40 1.31 -10.60
C GLU A 21 15.06 2.77 -10.26
N GLN A 22 15.26 3.69 -11.19
CA GLN A 22 14.91 5.10 -10.99
C GLN A 22 13.39 5.28 -10.82
N ILE A 23 12.59 4.63 -11.65
CA ILE A 23 11.13 4.65 -11.54
C ILE A 23 10.71 4.10 -10.17
N ARG A 24 11.27 2.97 -9.73
CA ARG A 24 10.95 2.37 -8.45
C ARG A 24 11.28 3.27 -7.27
N SER A 25 12.38 4.04 -7.33
CA SER A 25 12.75 5.00 -6.30
C SER A 25 11.83 6.22 -6.23
N CYS A 26 11.31 6.71 -7.37
CA CYS A 26 10.44 7.89 -7.45
C CYS A 26 8.94 7.56 -7.39
N LEU A 27 8.55 6.40 -7.91
CA LEU A 27 7.18 5.91 -8.05
C LEU A 27 7.10 4.43 -7.58
N PRO A 28 7.20 4.18 -6.28
CA PRO A 28 7.30 2.81 -5.74
C PRO A 28 6.09 1.91 -6.06
N ASP A 29 4.93 2.50 -6.33
CA ASP A 29 3.70 1.77 -6.66
C ASP A 29 3.45 1.61 -8.16
N ALA A 30 4.30 2.14 -9.04
CA ALA A 30 4.13 2.03 -10.47
C ALA A 30 4.26 0.57 -10.93
N ILE A 31 3.35 0.13 -11.77
CA ILE A 31 3.39 -1.21 -12.38
C ILE A 31 4.33 -1.14 -13.58
N ILE A 32 5.49 -1.81 -13.48
CA ILE A 32 6.48 -1.83 -14.56
C ILE A 32 6.34 -3.14 -15.33
N ILE A 33 6.21 -3.03 -16.66
CA ILE A 33 6.12 -4.16 -17.60
C ILE A 33 7.23 -3.99 -18.61
N PHE A 34 8.14 -4.96 -18.68
CA PHE A 34 9.13 -5.01 -19.75
C PHE A 34 8.57 -5.68 -21.00
N VAL A 35 8.80 -5.04 -22.15
CA VAL A 35 8.53 -5.59 -23.49
C VAL A 35 9.83 -5.59 -24.27
N THR A 36 10.49 -6.74 -24.38
CA THR A 36 11.85 -6.82 -24.89
C THR A 36 12.09 -8.04 -25.77
N ALA A 37 13.09 -7.95 -26.65
CA ALA A 37 13.58 -9.09 -27.44
C ALA A 37 14.53 -9.99 -26.62
N TYR A 38 15.06 -9.53 -25.50
CA TYR A 38 16.13 -10.17 -24.75
C TYR A 38 15.61 -10.88 -23.52
N LEU A 39 15.71 -12.21 -23.48
CA LEU A 39 15.23 -13.03 -22.35
C LEU A 39 16.26 -13.19 -21.22
N LYS A 40 17.53 -12.86 -21.48
CA LYS A 40 18.63 -13.08 -20.53
C LYS A 40 18.52 -12.26 -19.23
N TYR A 41 17.79 -11.14 -19.26
CA TYR A 41 17.62 -10.25 -18.09
C TYR A 41 16.40 -10.59 -17.22
N ALA A 42 15.68 -11.68 -17.51
CA ALA A 42 14.45 -11.99 -16.79
C ALA A 42 14.68 -12.28 -15.29
N VAL A 43 15.84 -12.84 -14.94
CA VAL A 43 16.22 -13.11 -13.54
C VAL A 43 16.51 -11.80 -12.81
N ASP A 44 17.31 -10.92 -13.41
CA ASP A 44 17.66 -9.63 -12.80
C ASP A 44 16.43 -8.72 -12.67
N ALA A 45 15.51 -8.79 -13.62
CA ALA A 45 14.24 -8.06 -13.58
C ALA A 45 13.34 -8.47 -12.39
N TYR A 46 13.47 -9.71 -11.90
CA TYR A 46 12.73 -10.17 -10.74
C TYR A 46 13.12 -9.41 -9.45
N GLU A 47 14.40 -9.06 -9.31
CA GLU A 47 14.89 -8.30 -8.15
C GLU A 47 14.35 -6.85 -8.10
N LEU A 48 13.88 -6.32 -9.24
CA LEU A 48 13.30 -4.99 -9.36
C LEU A 48 11.76 -4.95 -9.19
N ASP A 49 11.15 -6.05 -8.73
CA ASP A 49 9.69 -6.18 -8.62
C ASP A 49 8.97 -5.80 -9.93
N ILE A 50 9.46 -6.34 -11.05
CA ILE A 50 8.85 -6.14 -12.37
C ILE A 50 7.56 -6.97 -12.47
N PHE A 51 6.45 -6.32 -12.77
CA PHE A 51 5.13 -6.95 -12.80
C PHE A 51 4.99 -8.03 -13.89
N ARG A 52 5.50 -7.74 -15.08
CA ARG A 52 5.51 -8.71 -16.20
C ARG A 52 6.71 -8.48 -17.11
N TYR A 53 7.22 -9.58 -17.64
CA TYR A 53 8.28 -9.63 -18.63
C TYR A 53 7.72 -10.27 -19.90
N ILE A 54 7.61 -9.50 -20.99
CA ILE A 54 6.94 -9.90 -22.22
C ILE A 54 7.94 -9.92 -23.37
N PRO A 55 8.22 -11.08 -23.97
CA PRO A 55 9.00 -11.15 -25.19
C PRO A 55 8.28 -10.43 -26.34
N LYS A 56 8.99 -9.58 -27.11
CA LYS A 56 8.43 -8.91 -28.30
C LYS A 56 7.79 -9.88 -29.29
N SER A 57 8.33 -11.11 -29.41
CA SER A 57 7.80 -12.16 -30.29
C SER A 57 6.41 -12.68 -29.88
N SER A 58 5.98 -12.46 -28.66
CA SER A 58 4.66 -12.87 -28.14
C SER A 58 3.85 -11.67 -27.55
N MET A 59 4.20 -10.45 -27.97
CA MET A 59 3.60 -9.22 -27.47
C MET A 59 2.09 -9.18 -27.73
N ASP A 60 1.66 -9.50 -28.94
CA ASP A 60 0.24 -9.42 -29.34
C ASP A 60 -0.67 -10.31 -28.49
N GLU A 61 -0.16 -11.48 -28.05
CA GLU A 61 -0.90 -12.42 -27.21
C GLU A 61 -0.84 -12.04 -25.73
N LYS A 62 0.36 -11.66 -25.23
CA LYS A 62 0.61 -11.52 -23.78
C LYS A 62 0.33 -10.12 -23.24
N LEU A 63 0.47 -9.08 -24.05
CA LEU A 63 0.29 -7.70 -23.63
C LEU A 63 -1.15 -7.39 -23.18
N PRO A 64 -2.21 -7.82 -23.90
CA PRO A 64 -3.58 -7.58 -23.46
C PRO A 64 -3.87 -8.22 -22.09
N LYS A 65 -3.38 -9.45 -21.85
CA LYS A 65 -3.54 -10.13 -20.57
C LYS A 65 -2.77 -9.44 -19.45
N ALA A 66 -1.53 -9.02 -19.73
CA ALA A 66 -0.72 -8.30 -18.76
C ALA A 66 -1.35 -6.95 -18.37
N LEU A 67 -1.96 -6.26 -19.34
CA LEU A 67 -2.67 -5.01 -19.09
C LEU A 67 -3.94 -5.25 -18.25
N ASP A 68 -4.73 -6.28 -18.55
CA ASP A 68 -5.91 -6.64 -17.74
C ASP A 68 -5.54 -6.97 -16.31
N ASP A 69 -4.47 -7.76 -16.10
CA ASP A 69 -3.94 -8.08 -14.78
C ASP A 69 -3.43 -6.82 -14.05
N ALA A 70 -2.76 -5.90 -14.76
CA ALA A 70 -2.29 -4.63 -14.21
C ALA A 70 -3.47 -3.74 -13.80
N LEU A 71 -4.51 -3.63 -14.63
CA LEU A 71 -5.71 -2.87 -14.32
C LEU A 71 -6.46 -3.43 -13.10
N LYS A 72 -6.55 -4.77 -12.97
CA LYS A 72 -7.10 -5.42 -11.78
C LYS A 72 -6.28 -5.08 -10.54
N ARG A 73 -4.94 -5.16 -10.61
CA ARG A 73 -4.04 -4.76 -9.51
C ARG A 73 -4.27 -3.29 -9.13
N MET A 74 -4.37 -2.38 -10.10
CA MET A 74 -4.67 -0.97 -9.86
C MET A 74 -6.04 -0.77 -9.22
N GLN A 75 -7.07 -1.47 -9.68
CA GLN A 75 -8.41 -1.40 -9.08
C GLN A 75 -8.37 -1.83 -7.61
N HIS A 76 -7.69 -2.93 -7.28
CA HIS A 76 -7.48 -3.35 -5.90
C HIS A 76 -6.72 -2.30 -5.06
N GLN A 77 -5.74 -1.60 -5.66
CA GLN A 77 -5.02 -0.52 -4.99
C GLN A 77 -5.83 0.79 -4.89
N SER A 78 -6.63 1.13 -5.91
CA SER A 78 -7.44 2.35 -5.92
C SER A 78 -8.64 2.30 -4.97
N HIS A 79 -9.13 1.12 -4.64
CA HIS A 79 -10.17 0.93 -3.63
C HIS A 79 -9.66 1.14 -2.19
N LYS A 80 -8.35 1.17 -1.98
CA LYS A 80 -7.74 1.42 -0.67
C LYS A 80 -7.65 2.93 -0.35
N SER A 81 -8.79 3.61 -0.36
CA SER A 81 -8.87 5.03 0.04
C SER A 81 -10.07 5.28 0.93
N TYR A 82 -9.89 6.19 1.89
CA TYR A 82 -10.94 6.67 2.77
C TYR A 82 -11.39 8.08 2.33
N LEU A 83 -12.70 8.28 2.21
CA LEU A 83 -13.28 9.57 1.87
C LEU A 83 -13.74 10.30 3.13
N ILE A 84 -13.13 11.44 3.40
CA ILE A 84 -13.60 12.36 4.43
C ILE A 84 -14.55 13.35 3.77
N GLN A 85 -15.82 13.26 4.11
CA GLN A 85 -16.83 14.20 3.66
C GLN A 85 -17.33 15.04 4.83
N THR A 86 -17.18 16.35 4.73
CA THR A 86 -17.73 17.35 5.64
C THR A 86 -18.69 18.26 4.88
N ALA A 87 -19.40 19.14 5.56
CA ALA A 87 -20.33 20.09 4.94
C ALA A 87 -19.64 21.00 3.90
N THR A 88 -18.33 21.23 4.02
CA THR A 88 -17.59 22.20 3.20
C THR A 88 -16.45 21.58 2.39
N LYS A 89 -16.09 20.28 2.62
CA LYS A 89 -14.92 19.66 2.00
C LYS A 89 -15.15 18.18 1.76
N ILE A 90 -14.69 17.70 0.62
CA ILE A 90 -14.48 16.29 0.34
C ILE A 90 -12.97 16.08 0.16
N GLU A 91 -12.40 15.16 0.90
CA GLU A 91 -10.97 14.83 0.87
C GLU A 91 -10.79 13.33 0.76
N LYS A 92 -9.94 12.89 -0.15
CA LYS A 92 -9.57 11.48 -0.34
C LYS A 92 -8.21 11.24 0.32
N ILE A 93 -8.13 10.24 1.18
CA ILE A 93 -6.88 9.78 1.81
C ILE A 93 -6.63 8.35 1.38
N LEU A 94 -5.44 8.05 0.88
CA LEU A 94 -5.04 6.67 0.61
C LEU A 94 -4.87 5.92 1.93
N LEU A 95 -5.38 4.69 2.04
CA LEU A 95 -5.29 3.91 3.29
C LEU A 95 -3.84 3.72 3.74
N LYS A 96 -2.89 3.54 2.82
CA LYS A 96 -1.45 3.44 3.11
C LYS A 96 -0.86 4.69 3.78
N GLN A 97 -1.49 5.86 3.61
CA GLN A 97 -1.08 7.11 4.25
C GLN A 97 -1.61 7.23 5.68
N ILE A 98 -2.53 6.39 6.11
CA ILE A 98 -3.05 6.39 7.48
C ILE A 98 -2.14 5.52 8.35
N ILE A 99 -1.57 6.11 9.40
CA ILE A 99 -0.75 5.38 10.38
C ILE A 99 -1.64 4.72 11.42
N TYR A 100 -2.47 5.53 12.09
CA TYR A 100 -3.43 5.06 13.07
C TYR A 100 -4.59 6.05 13.20
N ILE A 101 -5.66 5.61 13.82
CA ILE A 101 -6.85 6.42 14.06
C ILE A 101 -7.17 6.35 15.56
N GLN A 102 -7.34 7.50 16.18
CA GLN A 102 -7.58 7.61 17.63
C GLN A 102 -8.87 8.35 17.93
N LYS A 103 -9.57 7.92 18.96
CA LYS A 103 -10.78 8.58 19.45
C LYS A 103 -10.43 9.89 20.17
N ASP A 104 -11.14 10.96 19.81
CA ASP A 104 -11.11 12.25 20.50
C ASP A 104 -12.55 12.71 20.75
N GLY A 105 -13.10 12.37 21.92
CA GLY A 105 -14.49 12.64 22.28
C GLY A 105 -15.49 11.97 21.31
N LYS A 106 -16.21 12.79 20.55
CA LYS A 106 -17.18 12.36 19.50
C LYS A 106 -16.55 12.28 18.10
N ASN A 107 -15.22 12.45 17.99
CA ASN A 107 -14.51 12.48 16.73
C ASN A 107 -13.52 11.32 16.65
N ALA A 108 -13.16 10.96 15.41
CA ALA A 108 -11.99 10.15 15.08
C ALA A 108 -10.91 11.07 14.52
N MET A 109 -9.70 10.96 15.05
CA MET A 109 -8.50 11.64 14.58
C MET A 109 -7.71 10.66 13.74
N ILE A 110 -7.52 10.95 12.46
CA ILE A 110 -6.77 10.14 11.52
C ILE A 110 -5.38 10.73 11.40
N ILE A 111 -4.36 9.99 11.82
CA ILE A 111 -2.96 10.39 11.79
C ILE A 111 -2.30 9.83 10.54
N CYS A 112 -1.72 10.72 9.72
CA CYS A 112 -1.19 10.41 8.42
C CYS A 112 0.35 10.41 8.39
N THR A 113 0.94 9.75 7.38
CA THR A 113 2.39 9.61 7.19
C THR A 113 3.09 10.93 6.86
N ASP A 114 2.36 11.91 6.32
CA ASP A 114 2.84 13.26 6.05
C ASP A 114 2.88 14.16 7.32
N GLY A 115 2.56 13.59 8.48
CA GLY A 115 2.43 14.33 9.74
C GLY A 115 1.09 15.06 9.89
N GLY A 116 0.24 15.01 8.87
CA GLY A 116 -1.11 15.60 8.91
C GLY A 116 -2.04 14.83 9.85
N VAL A 117 -2.96 15.58 10.47
CA VAL A 117 -4.04 15.02 11.29
C VAL A 117 -5.38 15.47 10.72
N LYS A 118 -6.24 14.49 10.40
CA LYS A 118 -7.57 14.74 9.87
C LYS A 118 -8.61 14.38 10.91
N LYS A 119 -9.53 15.28 11.18
CA LYS A 119 -10.60 15.12 12.17
C LYS A 119 -11.93 14.85 11.48
N VAL A 120 -12.58 13.74 11.83
CA VAL A 120 -13.91 13.38 11.34
C VAL A 120 -14.88 13.19 12.51
N ARG A 121 -16.10 13.71 12.37
CA ARG A 121 -17.15 13.59 13.40
C ARG A 121 -17.90 12.27 13.25
N LYS A 122 -17.18 11.17 13.52
CA LYS A 122 -17.71 9.79 13.48
C LYS A 122 -17.13 8.98 14.64
N SER A 123 -17.82 7.91 15.00
CA SER A 123 -17.26 6.94 15.94
C SER A 123 -16.14 6.13 15.27
N LEU A 124 -15.18 5.59 16.06
CA LEU A 124 -14.14 4.71 15.52
C LEU A 124 -14.74 3.47 14.83
N SER A 125 -15.84 2.93 15.35
CA SER A 125 -16.51 1.78 14.77
C SER A 125 -17.10 2.08 13.39
N ASP A 126 -17.63 3.28 13.18
CA ASP A 126 -18.14 3.70 11.87
C ASP A 126 -16.99 3.90 10.89
N VAL A 127 -15.92 4.59 11.31
CA VAL A 127 -14.71 4.76 10.48
C VAL A 127 -14.13 3.40 10.11
N TYR A 128 -13.99 2.47 11.06
CA TYR A 128 -13.48 1.13 10.80
C TYR A 128 -14.29 0.37 9.75
N LYS A 129 -15.62 0.44 9.83
CA LYS A 129 -16.51 -0.18 8.84
C LYS A 129 -16.35 0.46 7.45
N GLU A 130 -16.21 1.78 7.41
CA GLU A 130 -16.06 2.53 6.15
C GLU A 130 -14.69 2.36 5.48
N LEU A 131 -13.65 1.99 6.23
CA LEU A 131 -12.33 1.69 5.66
C LEU A 131 -12.37 0.48 4.73
N HIS A 132 -13.28 -0.48 4.96
CA HIS A 132 -13.44 -1.71 4.17
C HIS A 132 -12.10 -2.39 3.86
N SER A 133 -11.20 -2.47 4.85
CA SER A 133 -9.85 -3.00 4.67
C SER A 133 -9.43 -3.88 5.83
N GLU A 134 -8.86 -5.03 5.50
CA GLU A 134 -8.26 -5.94 6.45
C GLU A 134 -6.91 -5.41 7.00
N ASP A 135 -6.37 -4.33 6.43
CA ASP A 135 -5.10 -3.75 6.89
C ASP A 135 -5.24 -3.00 8.24
N PHE A 136 -6.45 -2.81 8.76
CA PHE A 136 -6.69 -2.09 10.00
C PHE A 136 -7.16 -3.00 11.12
N VAL A 137 -6.67 -2.76 12.34
CA VAL A 137 -7.03 -3.53 13.53
C VAL A 137 -7.22 -2.64 14.75
N PHE A 138 -8.21 -2.95 15.59
CA PHE A 138 -8.35 -2.32 16.90
C PHE A 138 -7.27 -2.84 17.84
N VAL A 139 -6.48 -1.95 18.43
CA VAL A 139 -5.49 -2.27 19.46
C VAL A 139 -6.04 -2.05 20.86
N GLU A 140 -7.00 -1.13 20.99
CA GLU A 140 -7.78 -0.86 22.18
C GLU A 140 -9.14 -0.26 21.77
N ARG A 141 -10.01 0.06 22.76
CA ARG A 141 -11.33 0.66 22.49
C ARG A 141 -11.24 2.04 21.82
N GLY A 142 -10.12 2.73 22.00
CA GLY A 142 -9.88 4.10 21.53
C GLY A 142 -8.96 4.22 20.33
N SER A 143 -8.39 3.11 19.80
CA SER A 143 -7.35 3.18 18.79
C SER A 143 -7.43 2.05 17.77
N ILE A 144 -7.29 2.42 16.50
CA ILE A 144 -7.16 1.52 15.34
C ILE A 144 -5.80 1.77 14.71
N VAL A 145 -5.06 0.72 14.37
CA VAL A 145 -3.74 0.80 13.74
C VAL A 145 -3.79 0.19 12.35
N ASN A 146 -3.04 0.77 11.43
CA ASN A 146 -2.76 0.20 10.12
C ASN A 146 -1.59 -0.80 10.24
N LEU A 147 -1.81 -2.05 9.88
CA LEU A 147 -0.80 -3.12 9.92
C LEU A 147 0.44 -2.77 9.09
N ALA A 148 0.26 -2.15 7.92
CA ALA A 148 1.36 -1.68 7.07
C ALA A 148 2.30 -0.66 7.75
N GLN A 149 1.84 -0.02 8.81
CA GLN A 149 2.58 1.02 9.52
C GLN A 149 3.19 0.54 10.84
N ILE A 150 3.10 -0.76 11.15
CA ILE A 150 3.73 -1.37 12.33
C ILE A 150 5.19 -1.69 12.01
N LYS A 151 6.12 -1.06 12.74
CA LYS A 151 7.56 -1.34 12.68
C LYS A 151 7.98 -2.50 13.59
N GLY A 152 7.26 -2.70 14.69
CA GLY A 152 7.57 -3.77 15.62
C GLY A 152 6.56 -3.88 16.75
N ILE A 153 6.53 -5.06 17.34
CA ILE A 153 5.68 -5.38 18.50
C ILE A 153 6.60 -5.90 19.61
N ARG A 154 6.50 -5.31 20.79
CA ARG A 154 7.28 -5.72 21.96
C ARG A 154 6.37 -5.80 23.18
N LYS A 155 6.14 -7.00 23.71
CA LYS A 155 5.20 -7.28 24.79
C LYS A 155 3.79 -6.77 24.45
N ASP A 156 3.36 -5.68 25.09
CA ASP A 156 2.06 -4.99 24.96
C ASP A 156 2.15 -3.66 24.19
N GLU A 157 3.31 -3.35 23.63
CA GLU A 157 3.58 -2.12 22.87
C GLU A 157 3.72 -2.40 21.38
N ILE A 158 3.14 -1.52 20.57
CA ILE A 158 3.19 -1.52 19.12
C ILE A 158 3.90 -0.25 18.68
N LEU A 159 5.11 -0.41 18.11
CA LEU A 159 5.89 0.69 17.54
C LEU A 159 5.42 0.97 16.11
N LEU A 160 5.03 2.20 15.84
CA LEU A 160 4.55 2.65 14.52
C LEU A 160 5.64 3.36 13.71
N SER A 161 5.38 3.54 12.41
CA SER A 161 6.32 4.15 11.45
C SER A 161 6.74 5.57 11.81
N ASN A 162 5.87 6.34 12.47
CA ASN A 162 6.15 7.69 12.95
C ASN A 162 6.83 7.76 14.33
N GLY A 163 7.24 6.61 14.90
CA GLY A 163 7.90 6.51 16.21
C GLY A 163 6.95 6.51 17.41
N VAL A 164 5.65 6.61 17.21
CA VAL A 164 4.66 6.50 18.30
C VAL A 164 4.55 5.05 18.75
N CYS A 165 4.51 4.82 20.07
CA CYS A 165 4.18 3.55 20.69
C CYS A 165 2.75 3.57 21.19
N LEU A 166 1.95 2.60 20.79
CA LEU A 166 0.59 2.38 21.31
C LEU A 166 0.55 1.11 22.13
N HIS A 167 -0.21 1.14 23.23
CA HIS A 167 -0.49 -0.04 24.01
C HIS A 167 -1.68 -0.81 23.45
N ALA A 168 -1.58 -2.13 23.44
CA ALA A 168 -2.71 -2.99 23.12
C ALA A 168 -3.09 -3.80 24.38
N SER A 169 -4.40 -4.00 24.58
CA SER A 169 -4.85 -4.93 25.62
C SER A 169 -4.39 -6.36 25.29
N HIS A 170 -4.21 -7.20 26.31
CA HIS A 170 -3.73 -8.58 26.10
C HIS A 170 -4.53 -9.35 25.05
N THR A 171 -5.85 -9.27 25.10
CA THR A 171 -6.75 -9.92 24.13
C THR A 171 -6.55 -9.38 22.70
N ARG A 172 -6.34 -8.05 22.58
CA ARG A 172 -6.12 -7.42 21.27
C ARG A 172 -4.73 -7.69 20.70
N MET A 173 -3.74 -7.86 21.56
CA MET A 173 -2.38 -8.16 21.14
C MET A 173 -2.28 -9.51 20.41
N GLU A 174 -3.01 -10.52 20.84
CA GLU A 174 -3.08 -11.81 20.11
C GLU A 174 -3.71 -11.61 18.71
N GLU A 175 -4.80 -10.87 18.62
CA GLU A 175 -5.43 -10.52 17.35
C GLU A 175 -4.45 -9.77 16.43
N VAL A 176 -3.74 -8.76 16.95
CA VAL A 176 -2.75 -8.00 16.18
C VAL A 176 -1.63 -8.91 15.66
N LYS A 177 -1.07 -9.78 16.49
CA LYS A 177 0.00 -10.71 16.09
C LYS A 177 -0.46 -11.68 15.00
N ASN A 178 -1.66 -12.24 15.15
CA ASN A 178 -2.21 -13.16 14.17
C ASN A 178 -2.44 -12.47 12.82
N ARG A 179 -2.99 -11.26 12.82
CA ARG A 179 -3.21 -10.49 11.60
C ARG A 179 -1.91 -10.02 10.95
N MET A 180 -0.89 -9.67 11.77
CA MET A 180 0.44 -9.35 11.25
C MET A 180 1.10 -10.54 10.55
N ALA A 181 0.97 -11.75 11.11
CA ALA A 181 1.52 -12.96 10.49
C ALA A 181 0.88 -13.21 9.11
N VAL A 182 -0.44 -13.04 8.98
CA VAL A 182 -1.13 -13.13 7.69
C VAL A 182 -0.68 -12.00 6.76
N TYR A 183 -0.67 -10.76 7.24
CA TYR A 183 -0.27 -9.61 6.45
C TYR A 183 1.13 -9.78 5.84
N TRP A 184 2.11 -10.22 6.63
CA TRP A 184 3.46 -10.45 6.12
C TRP A 184 3.56 -11.63 5.15
N SER A 185 2.75 -12.68 5.33
CA SER A 185 2.73 -13.80 4.38
C SER A 185 2.18 -13.42 3.00
N GLU A 186 1.38 -12.36 2.91
CA GLU A 186 0.78 -11.88 1.67
C GLU A 186 1.57 -10.75 1.00
N HIS A 187 2.49 -10.08 1.75
CA HIS A 187 3.16 -8.86 1.30
C HIS A 187 4.70 -8.92 1.37
N VAL A 188 5.28 -10.10 1.64
CA VAL A 188 6.75 -10.38 1.64
C VAL A 188 7.13 -11.35 0.54
#